data_1c573b2fda74a544378a8f19336c39d0
#
_entry.id   1c573b2fda74a544378a8f19336c39d0
#
_cell.length_a   1.000
_cell.length_b   1.000
_cell.length_c   1.000
_cell.angle_alpha   90.00
_cell.angle_beta   90.00
_cell.angle_gamma   90.00
#
_symmetry.space_group_name_H-M   'P 1'
#
loop_
_entity.id
_entity.type
_entity.pdbx_description
1 polymer ?
#
loop_
_entity_poly.entity_id
_entity_poly.type
_entity_poly.pdbx_seq_one_letter_code
_entity_poly.pdbx_strand_id
1 'polypeptide(L)'
;MAVEYLKEGSTSFTATSWITVAGAGGSGVVNTAELVCSTGGASVTADLSYSGVSIRYLKLAERFSGNIGTAAVPLIVDIDDPDTEWSSSAATSGRIEHYGPGTLFVNAGGGNTKCSNLFQFGVGRSVLINGIFANVQVKNGTLQVEEAATLTKADLFGGSATIVKKSSQATTINVHGGSHTLQRPCTTINVYGGTLNLNVFYAQQASNLNIYGGTVNLLGHGDSGGVGVITACTQYGGFLDLSSLRVDTTITTLTRYANAKISGKPMGASITITNDVRKDPTIQAFS
;
A
#
# COMPACT_ATOMS: atom_id res chain seq x y z
N MET A 1 16.38 -25.57 -4.25
CA MET A 1 15.60 -24.65 -3.41
C MET A 1 14.44 -25.44 -2.86
N ALA A 2 14.18 -25.38 -1.55
CA ALA A 2 13.10 -26.16 -0.94
C ALA A 2 11.84 -25.30 -0.94
N VAL A 3 10.76 -25.83 -1.50
CA VAL A 3 9.41 -25.25 -1.37
C VAL A 3 8.72 -26.02 -0.27
N GLU A 4 8.26 -25.30 0.75
CA GLU A 4 7.56 -25.90 1.88
C GLU A 4 6.09 -25.47 1.87
N TYR A 5 5.21 -26.41 2.09
CA TYR A 5 3.76 -26.21 2.10
C TYR A 5 3.22 -26.33 3.53
N LEU A 6 2.35 -25.39 3.92
CA LEU A 6 1.63 -25.47 5.18
C LEU A 6 0.66 -26.67 5.14
N LYS A 7 0.74 -27.52 6.15
CA LYS A 7 -0.22 -28.64 6.33
C LYS A 7 -1.62 -28.09 6.53
N GLU A 8 -2.59 -28.76 5.92
CA GLU A 8 -4.00 -28.46 6.13
C GLU A 8 -4.39 -28.58 7.61
N GLY A 9 -5.12 -27.59 8.12
CA GLY A 9 -5.55 -27.52 9.51
C GLY A 9 -4.49 -27.03 10.50
N SER A 10 -3.27 -26.67 10.04
CA SER A 10 -2.25 -26.09 10.93
C SER A 10 -2.67 -24.73 11.47
N THR A 11 -2.53 -24.54 12.77
CA THR A 11 -2.83 -23.29 13.49
C THR A 11 -1.58 -22.55 13.98
N SER A 12 -0.40 -23.10 13.69
CA SER A 12 0.90 -22.54 14.07
C SER A 12 1.91 -22.72 12.94
N PHE A 13 2.99 -21.94 12.95
CA PHE A 13 4.11 -22.07 12.03
C PHE A 13 5.29 -22.82 12.62
N THR A 14 5.03 -23.84 13.44
CA THR A 14 6.10 -24.71 13.95
C THR A 14 6.75 -25.53 12.86
N ALA A 15 7.92 -26.07 13.15
CA ALA A 15 8.65 -26.97 12.25
C ALA A 15 7.82 -28.13 11.70
N THR A 16 6.90 -28.65 12.51
CA THR A 16 6.03 -29.78 12.15
C THR A 16 4.83 -29.37 11.29
N SER A 17 4.59 -28.06 11.13
CA SER A 17 3.46 -27.54 10.34
C SER A 17 3.75 -27.51 8.84
N TRP A 18 5.00 -27.70 8.43
CA TRP A 18 5.42 -27.62 7.03
C TRP A 18 5.78 -28.99 6.46
N ILE A 19 5.50 -29.19 5.20
CA ILE A 19 5.82 -30.38 4.42
C ILE A 19 6.49 -30.00 3.10
N THR A 20 7.46 -30.76 2.70
CA THR A 20 8.00 -30.69 1.35
C THR A 20 7.07 -31.38 0.33
N VAL A 21 7.22 -31.07 -0.96
CA VAL A 21 6.42 -31.68 -2.05
C VAL A 21 6.51 -33.20 -2.07
N ALA A 22 7.55 -33.77 -1.54
CA ALA A 22 7.77 -35.23 -1.50
C ALA A 22 7.00 -35.95 -0.39
N GLY A 23 6.20 -35.27 0.43
CA GLY A 23 5.45 -35.90 1.53
C GLY A 23 6.31 -36.33 2.72
N ALA A 24 7.61 -36.07 2.68
CA ALA A 24 8.47 -36.26 3.83
C ALA A 24 8.18 -35.14 4.85
N GLY A 25 8.03 -35.51 6.13
CA GLY A 25 7.78 -34.57 7.21
C GLY A 25 8.82 -33.45 7.19
N GLY A 26 8.36 -32.20 7.23
CA GLY A 26 9.25 -31.04 7.18
C GLY A 26 10.20 -31.00 8.35
N SER A 27 11.42 -30.64 8.09
CA SER A 27 12.51 -30.48 9.07
C SER A 27 12.58 -29.08 9.70
N GLY A 28 11.46 -28.36 9.70
CA GLY A 28 11.40 -26.96 10.14
C GLY A 28 11.54 -25.97 9.00
N VAL A 29 11.21 -24.71 9.28
CA VAL A 29 11.44 -23.64 8.31
C VAL A 29 12.94 -23.52 8.08
N VAL A 30 13.38 -23.88 6.87
CA VAL A 30 14.77 -23.80 6.47
C VAL A 30 15.09 -22.37 6.03
N ASN A 31 16.23 -21.84 6.44
CA ASN A 31 16.74 -20.57 5.87
C ASN A 31 16.69 -20.63 4.33
N THR A 32 16.19 -19.58 3.72
CA THR A 32 15.99 -19.45 2.27
C THR A 32 14.85 -20.28 1.67
N ALA A 33 13.93 -20.83 2.48
CA ALA A 33 12.76 -21.55 1.96
C ALA A 33 11.73 -20.63 1.33
N GLU A 34 11.02 -21.16 0.34
CA GLU A 34 9.77 -20.59 -0.16
C GLU A 34 8.61 -21.24 0.62
N LEU A 35 7.82 -20.42 1.33
CA LEU A 35 6.70 -20.88 2.11
C LEU A 35 5.39 -20.70 1.33
N VAL A 36 4.59 -21.75 1.23
CA VAL A 36 3.32 -21.72 0.51
C VAL A 36 2.18 -22.22 1.38
N CYS A 37 1.22 -21.35 1.67
CA CYS A 37 -0.07 -21.70 2.25
C CYS A 37 -1.03 -21.99 1.09
N SER A 38 -1.16 -23.26 0.70
CA SER A 38 -1.84 -23.66 -0.56
C SER A 38 -3.33 -23.89 -0.40
N THR A 39 -3.74 -24.51 0.71
CA THR A 39 -5.13 -24.90 0.98
C THR A 39 -5.45 -24.83 2.46
N GLY A 40 -6.74 -24.76 2.78
CA GLY A 40 -7.24 -24.85 4.14
C GLY A 40 -7.87 -23.55 4.65
N GLY A 41 -8.75 -23.69 5.64
CA GLY A 41 -9.49 -22.59 6.29
C GLY A 41 -9.02 -22.29 7.71
N ALA A 42 -8.03 -23.02 8.24
CA ALA A 42 -7.51 -22.77 9.56
C ALA A 42 -6.68 -21.49 9.61
N SER A 43 -6.95 -20.65 10.61
CA SER A 43 -6.16 -19.46 10.85
C SER A 43 -4.90 -19.82 11.64
N VAL A 44 -3.76 -19.27 11.25
CA VAL A 44 -2.47 -19.45 11.89
C VAL A 44 -2.22 -18.27 12.82
N THR A 45 -2.25 -18.51 14.11
CA THR A 45 -2.17 -17.46 15.14
C THR A 45 -1.04 -17.67 16.15
N ALA A 46 -0.27 -18.75 16.01
CA ALA A 46 0.84 -19.07 16.89
C ALA A 46 2.15 -19.25 16.13
N ASP A 47 3.25 -19.10 16.86
CA ASP A 47 4.63 -19.30 16.35
C ASP A 47 4.95 -18.49 15.08
N LEU A 48 4.48 -17.25 15.06
CA LEU A 48 4.58 -16.34 13.92
C LEU A 48 5.85 -15.48 13.93
N SER A 49 6.76 -15.72 14.88
CA SER A 49 8.01 -14.97 14.97
C SER A 49 9.15 -15.77 14.34
N TYR A 50 9.63 -15.27 13.22
CA TYR A 50 10.79 -15.81 12.49
C TYR A 50 12.02 -14.90 12.61
N SER A 51 12.21 -14.26 13.76
CA SER A 51 13.40 -13.44 13.99
C SER A 51 14.66 -14.31 13.89
N GLY A 52 15.56 -13.99 12.98
CA GLY A 52 16.80 -14.75 12.75
C GLY A 52 16.67 -15.91 11.77
N VAL A 53 15.51 -16.14 11.18
CA VAL A 53 15.32 -17.07 10.06
C VAL A 53 14.87 -16.26 8.84
N SER A 54 15.72 -16.20 7.83
CA SER A 54 15.37 -15.56 6.56
C SER A 54 14.56 -16.52 5.71
N ILE A 55 13.31 -16.16 5.45
CA ILE A 55 12.50 -16.83 4.41
C ILE A 55 12.59 -16.02 3.13
N ARG A 56 12.65 -16.69 2.00
CA ARG A 56 12.81 -16.03 0.72
C ARG A 56 11.50 -15.45 0.19
N TYR A 57 10.42 -16.16 0.44
CA TYR A 57 9.14 -15.90 -0.16
C TYR A 57 8.00 -16.49 0.65
N LEU A 58 6.92 -15.75 0.83
CA LEU A 58 5.68 -16.25 1.41
C LEU A 58 4.52 -16.08 0.42
N LYS A 59 3.86 -17.17 0.07
CA LYS A 59 2.67 -17.17 -0.77
C LYS A 59 1.45 -17.68 -0.04
N LEU A 60 0.42 -16.87 0.05
CA LEU A 60 -0.92 -17.28 0.43
C LEU A 60 -1.72 -17.52 -0.86
N ALA A 61 -1.89 -18.79 -1.23
CA ALA A 61 -2.54 -19.17 -2.47
C ALA A 61 -4.06 -18.90 -2.44
N GLU A 62 -4.71 -18.90 -3.59
CA GLU A 62 -6.14 -18.57 -3.75
C GLU A 62 -7.07 -19.41 -2.87
N ARG A 63 -6.72 -20.69 -2.63
CA ARG A 63 -7.51 -21.62 -1.83
C ARG A 63 -7.23 -21.57 -0.33
N PHE A 64 -6.27 -20.78 0.10
CA PHE A 64 -6.01 -20.56 1.52
C PHE A 64 -6.93 -19.47 2.05
N SER A 65 -7.95 -19.84 2.84
CA SER A 65 -8.95 -18.91 3.39
C SER A 65 -8.71 -18.57 4.86
N GLY A 66 -7.72 -19.18 5.50
CA GLY A 66 -7.33 -18.87 6.87
C GLY A 66 -6.68 -17.49 6.99
N ASN A 67 -6.65 -16.96 8.21
CA ASN A 67 -5.90 -15.75 8.53
C ASN A 67 -4.47 -16.08 8.95
N ILE A 68 -3.53 -15.20 8.68
CA ILE A 68 -2.16 -15.27 9.20
C ILE A 68 -1.97 -14.12 10.19
N GLY A 69 -1.81 -14.47 11.45
CA GLY A 69 -1.66 -13.51 12.53
C GLY A 69 -2.95 -12.80 12.94
N THR A 70 -2.78 -11.89 13.87
CA THR A 70 -3.78 -10.95 14.37
C THR A 70 -3.13 -9.59 14.58
N ALA A 71 -3.91 -8.57 14.89
CA ALA A 71 -3.36 -7.25 15.23
C ALA A 71 -2.44 -7.30 16.46
N ALA A 72 -2.76 -8.17 17.44
CA ALA A 72 -1.95 -8.37 18.67
C ALA A 72 -0.77 -9.32 18.46
N VAL A 73 -0.90 -10.30 17.57
CA VAL A 73 0.12 -11.31 17.26
C VAL A 73 0.31 -11.37 15.75
N PRO A 74 0.92 -10.36 15.15
CA PRO A 74 1.17 -10.34 13.71
C PRO A 74 2.28 -11.31 13.31
N LEU A 75 2.35 -11.62 12.02
CA LEU A 75 3.49 -12.31 11.44
C LEU A 75 4.73 -11.40 11.52
N ILE A 76 5.76 -11.86 12.22
CA ILE A 76 7.06 -11.21 12.29
C ILE A 76 8.01 -12.01 11.41
N VAL A 77 8.39 -11.46 10.28
CA VAL A 77 9.22 -12.17 9.30
C VAL A 77 10.41 -11.34 8.88
N ASP A 78 11.52 -12.04 8.68
CA ASP A 78 12.65 -11.57 7.90
C ASP A 78 12.57 -12.25 6.54
N ILE A 79 12.11 -11.52 5.53
CA ILE A 79 11.96 -12.04 4.17
C ILE A 79 13.08 -11.41 3.34
N ASP A 80 14.11 -12.20 3.06
CA ASP A 80 15.26 -11.79 2.31
C ASP A 80 15.44 -12.70 1.08
N ASP A 81 15.35 -12.12 -0.10
CA ASP A 81 15.62 -12.81 -1.35
C ASP A 81 16.70 -12.07 -2.15
N PRO A 82 17.97 -12.50 -2.03
CA PRO A 82 19.08 -11.82 -2.70
C PRO A 82 19.06 -11.95 -4.22
N ASP A 83 18.27 -12.88 -4.78
CA ASP A 83 18.32 -13.24 -6.20
C ASP A 83 17.16 -12.68 -7.02
N THR A 84 16.33 -11.80 -6.48
CA THR A 84 15.17 -11.28 -7.24
C THR A 84 15.52 -10.08 -8.09
N GLU A 85 14.98 -10.06 -9.32
CA GLU A 85 15.02 -8.92 -10.26
C GLU A 85 14.41 -7.62 -9.70
N TRP A 86 13.77 -7.68 -8.54
CA TRP A 86 13.07 -6.57 -7.88
C TRP A 86 13.93 -5.80 -6.89
N SER A 87 15.18 -6.23 -6.70
CA SER A 87 16.12 -5.56 -5.82
C SER A 87 16.75 -4.36 -6.50
N SER A 88 16.36 -3.16 -6.13
CA SER A 88 17.04 -1.93 -6.55
C SER A 88 18.22 -1.56 -5.65
N SER A 89 18.50 -2.32 -4.60
CA SER A 89 19.67 -2.13 -3.72
C SER A 89 19.94 -3.41 -2.93
N ALA A 90 21.21 -3.66 -2.66
CA ALA A 90 21.79 -4.87 -2.11
C ALA A 90 21.34 -5.31 -0.70
N ALA A 91 20.20 -4.91 -0.22
CA ALA A 91 19.65 -5.32 1.05
C ALA A 91 18.15 -5.50 0.92
N THR A 92 17.68 -6.74 0.88
CA THR A 92 16.32 -7.13 1.18
C THR A 92 15.31 -7.05 0.06
N SER A 93 15.18 -8.12 -0.68
CA SER A 93 14.26 -8.30 -1.80
C SER A 93 13.12 -9.28 -1.52
N GLY A 94 12.93 -9.70 -0.27
CA GLY A 94 11.89 -10.65 0.09
C GLY A 94 10.47 -10.16 -0.23
N ARG A 95 9.59 -11.06 -0.62
CA ARG A 95 8.22 -10.72 -1.02
C ARG A 95 7.17 -11.60 -0.35
N ILE A 96 6.02 -10.99 -0.11
CA ILE A 96 4.78 -11.68 0.26
C ILE A 96 3.79 -11.52 -0.89
N GLU A 97 3.20 -12.61 -1.32
CA GLU A 97 2.10 -12.63 -2.29
C GLU A 97 0.83 -13.17 -1.63
N HIS A 98 -0.22 -12.36 -1.61
CA HIS A 98 -1.49 -12.70 -1.01
C HIS A 98 -2.58 -12.84 -2.08
N TYR A 99 -2.92 -14.08 -2.42
CA TYR A 99 -3.99 -14.42 -3.35
C TYR A 99 -5.27 -14.86 -2.63
N GLY A 100 -5.16 -15.37 -1.41
CA GLY A 100 -6.28 -15.94 -0.65
C GLY A 100 -7.29 -14.91 -0.14
N PRO A 101 -8.49 -15.36 0.27
CA PRO A 101 -9.52 -14.49 0.82
C PRO A 101 -9.33 -14.14 2.31
N GLY A 102 -8.38 -14.78 3.00
CA GLY A 102 -8.12 -14.54 4.43
C GLY A 102 -7.49 -13.19 4.73
N THR A 103 -7.16 -12.96 6.00
CA THR A 103 -6.47 -11.75 6.45
C THR A 103 -5.04 -12.07 6.84
N LEU A 104 -4.10 -11.27 6.35
CA LEU A 104 -2.69 -11.30 6.70
C LEU A 104 -2.32 -10.08 7.53
N PHE A 105 -1.78 -10.28 8.72
CA PHE A 105 -1.23 -9.23 9.56
C PHE A 105 0.30 -9.33 9.55
N VAL A 106 0.99 -8.27 9.16
CA VAL A 106 2.44 -8.24 9.03
C VAL A 106 3.04 -7.15 9.91
N ASN A 107 4.05 -7.53 10.69
CA ASN A 107 4.93 -6.60 11.38
C ASN A 107 6.38 -6.85 10.89
N ALA A 108 6.85 -5.95 10.05
CA ALA A 108 8.24 -5.94 9.55
C ALA A 108 9.10 -4.93 10.34
N GLY A 109 8.76 -4.65 11.58
CA GLY A 109 9.43 -3.71 12.45
C GLY A 109 10.31 -4.41 13.48
N GLY A 110 11.52 -3.91 13.65
CA GLY A 110 12.49 -4.37 14.64
C GLY A 110 13.80 -4.78 13.99
N GLY A 111 14.81 -3.96 14.11
CA GLY A 111 16.23 -4.16 13.84
C GLY A 111 16.68 -4.86 12.56
N ASN A 112 16.13 -6.01 12.25
CA ASN A 112 16.54 -6.85 11.12
C ASN A 112 15.35 -7.41 10.32
N THR A 113 14.12 -7.11 10.69
CA THR A 113 12.94 -7.65 10.02
C THR A 113 12.60 -6.81 8.80
N LYS A 114 12.68 -7.39 7.63
CA LYS A 114 12.54 -6.66 6.37
C LYS A 114 11.60 -7.42 5.44
N CYS A 115 10.44 -6.85 5.16
CA CYS A 115 9.59 -7.28 4.07
C CYS A 115 9.50 -6.12 3.08
N SER A 116 10.33 -6.15 2.04
CA SER A 116 10.40 -5.04 1.09
C SER A 116 9.20 -5.00 0.15
N ASN A 117 8.62 -6.14 -0.19
CA ASN A 117 7.61 -6.23 -1.23
C ASN A 117 6.36 -6.97 -0.72
N LEU A 118 5.20 -6.34 -0.86
CA LEU A 118 3.90 -6.97 -0.63
C LEU A 118 3.04 -6.85 -1.88
N PHE A 119 2.50 -7.96 -2.34
CA PHE A 119 1.58 -8.04 -3.48
C PHE A 119 0.25 -8.63 -3.05
N GLN A 120 -0.78 -7.78 -3.00
CA GLN A 120 -2.16 -8.17 -2.73
C GLN A 120 -2.88 -8.39 -4.07
N PHE A 121 -3.03 -9.64 -4.46
CA PHE A 121 -3.68 -10.02 -5.72
C PHE A 121 -5.10 -10.52 -5.54
N GLY A 122 -5.38 -11.19 -4.42
CA GLY A 122 -6.66 -11.79 -4.11
C GLY A 122 -7.63 -10.85 -3.42
N VAL A 123 -8.81 -11.36 -3.12
CA VAL A 123 -9.92 -10.62 -2.48
C VAL A 123 -9.73 -10.44 -0.97
N GLY A 124 -8.71 -11.05 -0.38
CA GLY A 124 -8.41 -10.98 1.05
C GLY A 124 -7.95 -9.60 1.52
N ARG A 125 -7.51 -9.54 2.76
CA ARG A 125 -7.04 -8.32 3.42
C ARG A 125 -5.60 -8.47 3.86
N SER A 126 -4.77 -7.47 3.59
CA SER A 126 -3.44 -7.34 4.18
C SER A 126 -3.38 -6.12 5.09
N VAL A 127 -2.87 -6.31 6.30
CA VAL A 127 -2.71 -5.27 7.33
C VAL A 127 -1.23 -5.14 7.67
N LEU A 128 -0.63 -4.00 7.31
CA LEU A 128 0.76 -3.67 7.59
C LEU A 128 0.82 -2.89 8.90
N ILE A 129 1.25 -3.56 9.97
CA ILE A 129 1.20 -2.99 11.33
C ILE A 129 2.42 -2.11 11.59
N ASN A 130 3.61 -2.57 11.22
CA ASN A 130 4.85 -1.84 11.46
C ASN A 130 5.93 -2.28 10.46
N GLY A 131 6.95 -1.45 10.25
CA GLY A 131 8.10 -1.75 9.41
C GLY A 131 8.20 -0.89 8.16
N ILE A 132 9.16 -1.22 7.30
CA ILE A 132 9.44 -0.50 6.05
C ILE A 132 9.06 -1.39 4.86
N PHE A 133 8.08 -0.94 4.10
CA PHE A 133 7.62 -1.59 2.88
C PHE A 133 8.04 -0.74 1.68
N ALA A 134 9.01 -1.24 0.91
CA ALA A 134 9.56 -0.52 -0.23
C ALA A 134 8.57 -0.48 -1.40
N ASN A 135 7.95 -1.62 -1.72
CA ASN A 135 6.98 -1.74 -2.79
C ASN A 135 5.73 -2.48 -2.33
N VAL A 136 4.58 -1.87 -2.50
CA VAL A 136 3.29 -2.49 -2.25
C VAL A 136 2.46 -2.41 -3.52
N GLN A 137 1.88 -3.53 -3.93
CA GLN A 137 0.94 -3.57 -5.06
C GLN A 137 -0.39 -4.14 -4.61
N VAL A 138 -1.48 -3.47 -4.99
CA VAL A 138 -2.84 -3.93 -4.73
C VAL A 138 -3.56 -4.06 -6.06
N LYS A 139 -3.87 -5.28 -6.47
CA LYS A 139 -4.70 -5.54 -7.66
C LYS A 139 -6.15 -5.76 -7.29
N ASN A 140 -6.39 -6.36 -6.13
CA ASN A 140 -7.72 -6.65 -5.62
C ASN A 140 -7.70 -6.74 -4.08
N GLY A 141 -8.88 -6.90 -3.45
CA GLY A 141 -9.00 -7.03 -2.00
C GLY A 141 -8.75 -5.73 -1.25
N THR A 142 -8.27 -5.84 -0.02
CA THR A 142 -8.11 -4.70 0.88
C THR A 142 -6.69 -4.62 1.42
N LEU A 143 -6.09 -3.44 1.36
CA LEU A 143 -4.85 -3.10 2.05
C LEU A 143 -5.14 -2.09 3.18
N GLN A 144 -4.58 -2.34 4.35
CA GLN A 144 -4.53 -1.37 5.44
C GLN A 144 -3.09 -1.16 5.86
N VAL A 145 -2.65 0.09 5.90
CA VAL A 145 -1.31 0.48 6.35
C VAL A 145 -1.47 1.28 7.63
N GLU A 146 -1.02 0.71 8.74
CA GLU A 146 -1.13 1.31 10.07
C GLU A 146 -0.10 2.43 10.29
N GLU A 147 -0.30 3.19 11.35
CA GLU A 147 0.52 4.37 11.65
C GLU A 147 2.02 4.05 11.77
N ALA A 148 2.37 2.94 12.39
CA ALA A 148 3.77 2.55 12.60
C ALA A 148 4.48 2.03 11.33
N ALA A 149 3.73 1.63 10.29
CA ALA A 149 4.32 1.14 9.04
C ALA A 149 4.77 2.30 8.15
N THR A 150 5.96 2.17 7.55
CA THR A 150 6.50 3.11 6.56
C THR A 150 6.31 2.55 5.17
N LEU A 151 5.82 3.38 4.25
CA LEU A 151 5.56 3.01 2.88
C LEU A 151 6.40 3.87 1.95
N THR A 152 7.24 3.25 1.12
CA THR A 152 8.02 4.01 0.13
C THR A 152 7.21 4.17 -1.16
N LYS A 153 6.74 3.09 -1.74
CA LYS A 153 5.96 3.11 -2.97
C LYS A 153 4.73 2.21 -2.87
N ALA A 154 3.59 2.66 -3.40
CA ALA A 154 2.43 1.81 -3.65
C ALA A 154 1.88 2.00 -5.06
N ASP A 155 1.55 0.88 -5.71
CA ASP A 155 0.85 0.81 -6.99
C ASP A 155 -0.53 0.18 -6.75
N LEU A 156 -1.59 0.97 -6.84
CA LEU A 156 -2.97 0.62 -6.50
C LEU A 156 -3.78 0.46 -7.79
N PHE A 157 -3.85 -0.77 -8.29
CA PHE A 157 -4.52 -1.08 -9.56
C PHE A 157 -6.03 -1.30 -9.39
N GLY A 158 -6.47 -1.78 -8.22
CA GLY A 158 -7.86 -2.09 -7.91
C GLY A 158 -8.06 -2.31 -6.42
N GLY A 159 -9.23 -2.84 -6.04
CA GLY A 159 -9.58 -3.08 -4.64
C GLY A 159 -9.70 -1.79 -3.82
N SER A 160 -9.29 -1.87 -2.56
CA SER A 160 -9.36 -0.76 -1.62
C SER A 160 -8.07 -0.68 -0.79
N ALA A 161 -7.54 0.51 -0.60
CA ALA A 161 -6.41 0.74 0.30
C ALA A 161 -6.72 1.89 1.26
N THR A 162 -6.42 1.68 2.55
CA THR A 162 -6.46 2.72 3.57
C THR A 162 -5.06 2.89 4.15
N ILE A 163 -4.47 4.06 3.94
CA ILE A 163 -3.13 4.41 4.43
C ILE A 163 -3.30 5.43 5.55
N VAL A 164 -3.17 4.94 6.78
CA VAL A 164 -3.50 5.68 8.01
C VAL A 164 -2.52 6.83 8.25
N LYS A 165 -2.99 7.83 8.98
CA LYS A 165 -2.27 9.04 9.34
C LYS A 165 -0.92 8.72 10.01
N LYS A 166 0.17 9.30 9.49
CA LYS A 166 1.52 9.24 10.04
C LYS A 166 2.28 10.51 9.70
N SER A 167 3.17 10.92 10.56
CA SER A 167 4.06 12.06 10.30
C SER A 167 5.12 11.78 9.22
N SER A 168 5.52 10.51 9.05
CA SER A 168 6.48 10.14 8.00
C SER A 168 5.81 10.11 6.62
N GLN A 169 6.49 10.72 5.66
CA GLN A 169 6.05 10.85 4.28
C GLN A 169 6.21 9.54 3.51
N ALA A 170 5.20 9.16 2.71
CA ALA A 170 5.39 8.19 1.64
C ALA A 170 6.09 8.86 0.44
N THR A 171 6.86 8.09 -0.35
CA THR A 171 7.53 8.69 -1.50
C THR A 171 6.62 8.76 -2.71
N THR A 172 6.01 7.66 -3.12
CA THR A 172 5.18 7.63 -4.33
C THR A 172 3.95 6.75 -4.14
N ILE A 173 2.80 7.28 -4.48
CA ILE A 173 1.53 6.53 -4.55
C ILE A 173 0.98 6.66 -5.97
N ASN A 174 0.79 5.55 -6.65
CA ASN A 174 0.18 5.48 -7.98
C ASN A 174 -1.19 4.82 -7.88
N VAL A 175 -2.24 5.52 -8.28
CA VAL A 175 -3.62 5.03 -8.28
C VAL A 175 -4.04 4.80 -9.73
N HIS A 176 -4.23 3.55 -10.10
CA HIS A 176 -4.65 3.14 -11.45
C HIS A 176 -6.14 2.80 -11.51
N GLY A 177 -6.72 2.35 -10.40
CA GLY A 177 -8.14 1.96 -10.28
C GLY A 177 -8.52 1.73 -8.82
N GLY A 178 -9.76 1.29 -8.56
CA GLY A 178 -10.26 1.02 -7.22
C GLY A 178 -10.66 2.28 -6.44
N SER A 179 -10.80 2.14 -5.12
CA SER A 179 -11.16 3.25 -4.22
C SER A 179 -10.24 3.27 -3.00
N HIS A 180 -9.48 4.33 -2.86
CA HIS A 180 -8.40 4.39 -1.87
C HIS A 180 -8.50 5.63 -0.99
N THR A 181 -8.02 5.52 0.25
CA THR A 181 -7.97 6.62 1.21
C THR A 181 -6.53 6.83 1.68
N LEU A 182 -6.00 8.02 1.46
CA LEU A 182 -4.66 8.42 1.88
C LEU A 182 -4.77 9.49 2.96
N GLN A 183 -4.26 9.17 4.15
CA GLN A 183 -4.29 10.05 5.31
C GLN A 183 -2.89 10.51 5.75
N ARG A 184 -1.83 10.18 5.01
CA ARG A 184 -0.46 10.60 5.32
C ARG A 184 0.13 11.49 4.24
N PRO A 185 1.17 12.28 4.57
CA PRO A 185 1.90 13.03 3.57
C PRO A 185 2.54 12.12 2.51
N CYS A 186 2.64 12.61 1.29
CA CYS A 186 3.28 11.90 0.19
C CYS A 186 4.08 12.87 -0.69
N THR A 187 5.26 12.46 -1.15
CA THR A 187 6.03 13.30 -2.07
C THR A 187 5.32 13.39 -3.41
N THR A 188 4.95 12.27 -3.99
CA THR A 188 4.32 12.23 -5.31
C THR A 188 3.09 11.32 -5.31
N ILE A 189 1.98 11.86 -5.76
CA ILE A 189 0.73 11.12 -5.95
C ILE A 189 0.37 11.22 -7.43
N ASN A 190 0.24 10.07 -8.09
CA ASN A 190 -0.19 9.98 -9.49
C ASN A 190 -1.53 9.24 -9.54
N VAL A 191 -2.56 9.88 -10.10
CA VAL A 191 -3.89 9.29 -10.26
C VAL A 191 -4.19 9.13 -11.74
N TYR A 192 -4.17 7.89 -12.21
CA TYR A 192 -4.45 7.52 -13.59
C TYR A 192 -5.92 7.12 -13.78
N GLY A 193 -6.56 6.60 -12.72
CA GLY A 193 -7.95 6.16 -12.71
C GLY A 193 -8.43 5.84 -11.30
N GLY A 194 -9.70 5.39 -11.17
CA GLY A 194 -10.30 5.07 -9.87
C GLY A 194 -10.63 6.31 -9.04
N THR A 195 -10.72 6.12 -7.73
CA THR A 195 -11.05 7.18 -6.76
C THR A 195 -9.99 7.25 -5.67
N LEU A 196 -9.45 8.43 -5.43
CA LEU A 196 -8.57 8.72 -4.31
C LEU A 196 -9.26 9.72 -3.35
N ASN A 197 -9.50 9.28 -2.13
CA ASN A 197 -9.88 10.14 -1.02
C ASN A 197 -8.59 10.64 -0.35
N LEU A 198 -8.21 11.87 -0.59
CA LEU A 198 -7.01 12.48 -0.07
C LEU A 198 -7.38 13.37 1.14
N ASN A 199 -7.06 12.87 2.33
CA ASN A 199 -7.26 13.63 3.56
C ASN A 199 -6.12 14.63 3.75
N VAL A 200 -6.47 15.90 3.77
CA VAL A 200 -5.50 16.99 3.89
C VAL A 200 -5.38 17.38 5.36
N PHE A 201 -4.34 16.90 6.06
CA PHE A 201 -4.12 17.15 7.49
C PHE A 201 -2.84 17.93 7.79
N TYR A 202 -1.89 17.95 6.85
CA TYR A 202 -0.54 18.40 7.12
C TYR A 202 -0.20 19.65 6.34
N ALA A 203 0.66 20.47 6.91
CA ALA A 203 1.23 21.63 6.24
C ALA A 203 1.89 21.29 4.89
N GLN A 204 2.26 20.05 4.67
CA GLN A 204 2.70 19.54 3.37
C GLN A 204 2.08 18.16 3.14
N GLN A 205 0.88 18.13 2.55
CA GLN A 205 0.18 16.88 2.26
C GLN A 205 0.74 16.18 1.02
N ALA A 206 1.04 16.93 -0.03
CA ALA A 206 1.68 16.42 -1.23
C ALA A 206 2.62 17.46 -1.83
N SER A 207 3.83 17.04 -2.22
CA SER A 207 4.69 17.90 -3.04
C SER A 207 4.17 17.95 -4.47
N ASN A 208 3.81 16.81 -5.04
CA ASN A 208 3.26 16.69 -6.39
C ASN A 208 1.99 15.83 -6.38
N LEU A 209 0.88 16.40 -6.83
CA LEU A 209 -0.35 15.69 -7.12
C LEU A 209 -0.60 15.76 -8.63
N ASN A 210 -0.49 14.64 -9.33
CA ASN A 210 -0.69 14.55 -10.77
C ASN A 210 -1.97 13.76 -11.05
N ILE A 211 -2.94 14.39 -11.71
CA ILE A 211 -4.24 13.78 -12.05
C ILE A 211 -4.31 13.62 -13.56
N TYR A 212 -4.15 12.40 -14.03
CA TYR A 212 -4.27 12.04 -15.45
C TYR A 212 -5.69 11.62 -15.79
N GLY A 213 -6.40 11.00 -14.83
CA GLY A 213 -7.77 10.53 -14.93
C GLY A 213 -8.34 10.18 -13.56
N GLY A 214 -9.57 9.61 -13.52
CA GLY A 214 -10.23 9.24 -12.27
C GLY A 214 -10.72 10.43 -11.46
N THR A 215 -10.93 10.22 -10.17
CA THR A 215 -11.45 11.21 -9.23
C THR A 215 -10.54 11.35 -8.02
N VAL A 216 -10.21 12.57 -7.66
CA VAL A 216 -9.56 12.92 -6.40
C VAL A 216 -10.51 13.74 -5.56
N ASN A 217 -10.95 13.18 -4.43
CA ASN A 217 -11.74 13.90 -3.43
C ASN A 217 -10.79 14.49 -2.39
N LEU A 218 -10.72 15.80 -2.29
CA LEU A 218 -10.02 16.43 -1.17
C LEU A 218 -10.94 16.42 0.04
N LEU A 219 -10.50 15.75 1.07
CA LEU A 219 -11.20 15.64 2.34
C LEU A 219 -10.42 16.41 3.41
N GLY A 220 -11.11 16.94 4.41
CA GLY A 220 -10.50 17.55 5.56
C GLY A 220 -11.21 17.09 6.83
N HIS A 221 -10.47 16.73 7.85
CA HIS A 221 -11.02 16.55 9.19
C HIS A 221 -10.70 17.75 10.04
N GLY A 222 -11.71 18.29 10.73
CA GLY A 222 -11.60 19.52 11.52
C GLY A 222 -10.69 19.49 12.74
N ASP A 223 -10.03 18.37 13.03
CA ASP A 223 -9.21 18.20 14.24
C ASP A 223 -7.74 18.63 14.07
N SER A 224 -7.34 18.95 12.85
CA SER A 224 -5.96 19.38 12.57
C SER A 224 -5.89 20.88 12.43
N GLY A 225 -5.76 21.66 13.48
CA GLY A 225 -5.69 23.12 13.48
C GLY A 225 -4.67 23.79 12.52
N GLY A 226 -4.37 23.20 11.39
CA GLY A 226 -3.43 23.65 10.38
C GLY A 226 -4.01 23.71 8.97
N VAL A 227 -3.41 24.53 8.12
CA VAL A 227 -3.71 24.61 6.68
C VAL A 227 -3.04 23.45 5.96
N GLY A 228 -3.81 22.67 5.23
CA GLY A 228 -3.25 21.64 4.36
C GLY A 228 -2.58 22.25 3.14
N VAL A 229 -1.41 21.75 2.73
CA VAL A 229 -0.70 22.26 1.56
C VAL A 229 -0.44 21.16 0.52
N ILE A 230 -0.79 21.47 -0.72
CA ILE A 230 -0.37 20.76 -1.93
C ILE A 230 0.53 21.73 -2.71
N THR A 231 1.83 21.40 -2.83
CA THR A 231 2.76 22.34 -3.46
C THR A 231 2.49 22.48 -4.95
N ALA A 232 2.38 21.37 -5.68
CA ALA A 232 2.07 21.37 -7.09
C ALA A 232 0.92 20.39 -7.38
N CYS A 233 -0.13 20.86 -8.02
CA CYS A 233 -1.20 20.04 -8.55
C CYS A 233 -1.24 20.19 -10.07
N THR A 234 -0.95 19.12 -10.80
CA THR A 234 -1.04 19.11 -12.27
C THR A 234 -2.19 18.20 -12.69
N GLN A 235 -3.19 18.79 -13.31
CA GLN A 235 -4.38 18.09 -13.74
C GLN A 235 -4.42 18.04 -15.28
N TYR A 236 -4.07 16.88 -15.82
CA TYR A 236 -4.12 16.59 -17.27
C TYR A 236 -5.53 16.21 -17.71
N GLY A 237 -6.29 15.59 -16.83
CA GLY A 237 -7.68 15.16 -17.01
C GLY A 237 -8.30 14.79 -15.67
N GLY A 238 -9.41 14.03 -15.71
CA GLY A 238 -10.08 13.57 -14.50
C GLY A 238 -10.78 14.68 -13.71
N PHE A 239 -11.05 14.38 -12.46
CA PHE A 239 -11.92 15.18 -11.62
C PHE A 239 -11.29 15.47 -10.25
N LEU A 240 -11.21 16.74 -9.87
CA LEU A 240 -10.82 17.17 -8.54
C LEU A 240 -12.07 17.69 -7.81
N ASP A 241 -12.51 16.95 -6.80
CA ASP A 241 -13.69 17.30 -6.01
C ASP A 241 -13.31 17.94 -4.68
N LEU A 242 -13.85 19.11 -4.44
CA LEU A 242 -13.63 19.93 -3.25
C LEU A 242 -14.86 19.94 -2.32
N SER A 243 -15.96 19.27 -2.68
CA SER A 243 -17.24 19.37 -1.96
C SER A 243 -17.16 18.91 -0.50
N SER A 244 -16.27 17.97 -0.20
CA SER A 244 -16.08 17.41 1.14
C SER A 244 -14.88 18.02 1.91
N LEU A 245 -14.26 19.06 1.38
CA LEU A 245 -13.15 19.74 2.02
C LEU A 245 -13.65 20.56 3.22
N ARG A 246 -13.11 20.30 4.40
CA ARG A 246 -13.47 20.95 5.68
C ARG A 246 -12.31 21.64 6.37
N VAL A 247 -11.14 21.65 5.76
CA VAL A 247 -9.92 22.28 6.29
C VAL A 247 -9.39 23.24 5.25
N ASP A 248 -8.99 24.43 5.68
CA ASP A 248 -8.37 25.40 4.82
C ASP A 248 -7.18 24.75 4.08
N THR A 249 -7.17 24.86 2.77
CA THR A 249 -6.19 24.18 1.94
C THR A 249 -5.56 25.15 0.96
N THR A 250 -4.23 25.09 0.84
CA THR A 250 -3.49 25.86 -0.14
C THR A 250 -2.96 24.92 -1.23
N ILE A 251 -3.25 25.23 -2.49
CA ILE A 251 -2.56 24.68 -3.65
C ILE A 251 -1.64 25.78 -4.16
N THR A 252 -0.32 25.60 -3.96
CA THR A 252 0.63 26.66 -4.33
C THR A 252 0.66 26.87 -5.84
N THR A 253 0.74 25.80 -6.61
CA THR A 253 0.65 25.89 -8.08
C THR A 253 -0.37 24.87 -8.60
N LEU A 254 -1.38 25.34 -9.29
CA LEU A 254 -2.36 24.52 -9.99
C LEU A 254 -2.17 24.67 -11.49
N THR A 255 -1.76 23.60 -12.16
CA THR A 255 -1.67 23.54 -13.63
C THR A 255 -2.82 22.71 -14.17
N ARG A 256 -3.63 23.29 -15.06
CA ARG A 256 -4.79 22.62 -15.63
C ARG A 256 -4.71 22.56 -17.15
N TYR A 257 -4.98 21.38 -17.69
CA TYR A 257 -5.16 21.16 -19.12
C TYR A 257 -6.65 21.14 -19.49
N ALA A 258 -6.98 21.18 -20.76
CA ALA A 258 -8.35 21.38 -21.26
C ALA A 258 -9.39 20.39 -20.73
N ASN A 259 -9.01 19.14 -20.44
CA ASN A 259 -9.91 18.10 -19.95
C ASN A 259 -10.01 18.04 -18.41
N ALA A 260 -9.34 18.94 -17.72
CA ALA A 260 -9.33 19.03 -16.27
C ALA A 260 -10.67 19.57 -15.73
N LYS A 261 -11.27 18.88 -14.77
CA LYS A 261 -12.51 19.31 -14.13
C LYS A 261 -12.32 19.48 -12.64
N ILE A 262 -12.68 20.64 -12.14
CA ILE A 262 -12.74 20.91 -10.69
C ILE A 262 -14.21 21.23 -10.36
N SER A 263 -14.73 20.65 -9.29
CA SER A 263 -16.05 20.93 -8.80
C SER A 263 -16.13 20.92 -7.29
N GLY A 264 -17.29 21.32 -6.82
CA GLY A 264 -17.60 21.36 -5.41
C GLY A 264 -17.17 22.70 -4.79
N LYS A 265 -17.97 23.13 -3.83
CA LYS A 265 -17.64 24.26 -2.96
C LYS A 265 -17.30 23.67 -1.59
N PRO A 266 -16.14 24.02 -1.02
CA PRO A 266 -15.78 23.57 0.32
C PRO A 266 -16.86 23.86 1.34
N MET A 267 -17.11 22.93 2.24
CA MET A 267 -18.08 23.08 3.32
C MET A 267 -17.43 23.72 4.54
N GLY A 268 -17.47 25.04 4.63
CA GLY A 268 -16.92 25.78 5.77
C GLY A 268 -15.41 25.91 5.80
N ALA A 269 -14.74 25.61 4.71
CA ALA A 269 -13.30 25.78 4.51
C ALA A 269 -13.02 26.69 3.31
N SER A 270 -11.81 27.21 3.22
CA SER A 270 -11.32 27.95 2.07
C SER A 270 -10.30 27.15 1.28
N ILE A 271 -10.28 27.39 -0.03
CA ILE A 271 -9.18 26.93 -0.87
C ILE A 271 -8.45 28.13 -1.44
N THR A 272 -7.14 28.18 -1.23
CA THR A 272 -6.27 29.21 -1.77
C THR A 272 -5.42 28.61 -2.89
N ILE A 273 -5.51 29.17 -4.09
CA ILE A 273 -4.65 28.82 -5.21
C ILE A 273 -3.72 30.01 -5.44
N THR A 274 -2.43 29.84 -5.14
CA THR A 274 -1.46 30.94 -5.28
C THR A 274 -1.14 31.22 -6.74
N ASN A 275 -0.99 30.18 -7.54
CA ASN A 275 -0.69 30.30 -8.98
C ASN A 275 -1.58 29.32 -9.78
N ASP A 276 -2.49 29.84 -10.59
CA ASP A 276 -3.38 29.07 -11.48
C ASP A 276 -2.90 29.18 -12.91
N VAL A 277 -2.34 28.11 -13.44
CA VAL A 277 -1.81 28.01 -14.80
C VAL A 277 -2.76 27.20 -15.65
N ARG A 278 -3.37 27.80 -16.64
CA ARG A 278 -4.16 27.12 -17.66
C ARG A 278 -3.31 26.86 -18.89
N LYS A 279 -3.24 25.61 -19.32
CA LYS A 279 -2.57 25.21 -20.55
C LYS A 279 -3.63 24.75 -21.54
N ASP A 280 -3.96 25.62 -22.50
CA ASP A 280 -4.74 25.21 -23.65
C ASP A 280 -3.91 24.24 -24.49
N PRO A 281 -4.53 23.19 -25.06
CA PRO A 281 -3.82 22.36 -26.02
C PRO A 281 -3.44 23.27 -27.21
N THR A 282 -2.17 23.59 -27.28
CA THR A 282 -1.65 24.22 -28.50
C THR A 282 -1.85 23.18 -29.59
N ILE A 283 -2.77 23.42 -30.50
CA ILE A 283 -2.83 22.71 -31.76
C ILE A 283 -1.51 23.07 -32.45
N GLN A 284 -0.52 22.17 -32.36
CA GLN A 284 0.61 22.26 -33.25
C GLN A 284 0.04 22.02 -34.66
N ALA A 285 -0.16 23.09 -35.38
CA ALA A 285 -0.43 22.99 -36.79
C ALA A 285 0.80 22.27 -37.39
N PHE A 286 0.59 21.06 -37.83
CA PHE A 286 1.56 20.37 -38.66
C PHE A 286 1.66 21.18 -39.97
N SER A 287 2.73 21.92 -40.09
CA SER A 287 3.16 22.57 -41.35
C SER A 287 4.02 21.59 -42.13
#